data_4bfb851b87565decefc8800c8ef4dfa6
#
_entry.id   4bfb851b87565decefc8800c8ef4dfa6
#
_cell.length_a   1.000
_cell.length_b   1.000
_cell.length_c   1.000
_cell.angle_alpha   90.00
_cell.angle_beta   90.00
_cell.angle_gamma   90.00
#
_symmetry.space_group_name_H-M   'P 1'
#
loop_
_entity.id
_entity.type
_entity.pdbx_description
1 polymer ?
#
loop_
_entity_poly.entity_id
_entity_poly.type
_entity_poly.pdbx_seq_one_letter_code
_entity_poly.pdbx_strand_id
1 'polypeptide(L)'
;MKKTNDIRIDESKLHPWLKDLMHKGIKKCNEHGIYIIITEGFRTVAYQDSLYAKGRTKSGSIVTNAKGKDYQSQHQWGIAFDIAINGTNAELYNADLMRKASKYFKAVGLKWGGDWTSPVDMPHFYLGKWGATTSKLKRKFGTPKNFKKTWSRKVKKTTQIYSNRKMTKKEKMVKKGTKVTVFWYSKLGIAKVQYKKHKGYVWRKNFAKI
;
A
#
# COMPACT_ATOMS: atom_id res chain seq x y z
N MET A 1 -25.46 -12.74 -11.02
CA MET A 1 -24.27 -11.91 -11.35
C MET A 1 -22.99 -12.65 -11.01
N LYS A 2 -22.02 -12.69 -11.91
CA LYS A 2 -20.72 -13.33 -11.63
C LYS A 2 -20.00 -12.47 -10.60
N LYS A 3 -19.78 -12.98 -9.38
CA LYS A 3 -19.04 -12.26 -8.32
C LYS A 3 -17.57 -12.22 -8.71
N THR A 4 -17.07 -11.03 -9.03
CA THR A 4 -15.66 -10.78 -9.43
C THR A 4 -15.10 -9.62 -8.61
N ASN A 5 -13.77 -9.50 -8.55
CA ASN A 5 -13.16 -8.29 -7.98
C ASN A 5 -13.19 -7.17 -9.01
N ASP A 6 -13.17 -5.93 -8.51
CA ASP A 6 -13.09 -4.72 -9.31
C ASP A 6 -12.00 -3.78 -8.73
N ILE A 7 -11.04 -3.38 -9.54
CA ILE A 7 -9.95 -2.48 -9.14
C ILE A 7 -10.11 -1.17 -9.91
N ARG A 8 -10.69 -0.15 -9.25
CA ARG A 8 -11.06 1.14 -9.83
C ARG A 8 -10.00 2.22 -9.69
N ILE A 9 -8.74 1.84 -9.43
CA ILE A 9 -7.64 2.76 -9.15
C ILE A 9 -6.45 2.56 -10.07
N ASP A 10 -5.62 3.59 -10.22
CA ASP A 10 -4.30 3.47 -10.84
C ASP A 10 -3.29 2.88 -9.84
N GLU A 11 -3.12 1.57 -9.88
CA GLU A 11 -2.19 0.83 -9.01
C GLU A 11 -0.71 1.23 -9.20
N SER A 12 -0.35 1.90 -10.29
CA SER A 12 1.04 2.37 -10.52
C SER A 12 1.46 3.47 -9.54
N LYS A 13 0.47 4.10 -8.92
CA LYS A 13 0.65 5.15 -7.91
C LYS A 13 0.72 4.61 -6.49
N LEU A 14 0.47 3.32 -6.28
CA LEU A 14 0.63 2.68 -4.98
C LEU A 14 2.08 2.27 -4.72
N HIS A 15 2.47 2.30 -3.46
CA HIS A 15 3.75 1.72 -3.02
C HIS A 15 3.82 0.25 -3.43
N PRO A 16 4.91 -0.23 -4.04
CA PRO A 16 5.00 -1.60 -4.57
C PRO A 16 4.67 -2.68 -3.53
N TRP A 17 5.05 -2.46 -2.28
CA TRP A 17 4.72 -3.38 -1.19
C TRP A 17 3.23 -3.36 -0.84
N LEU A 18 2.59 -2.18 -0.82
CA LEU A 18 1.14 -2.08 -0.62
C LEU A 18 0.40 -2.86 -1.70
N LYS A 19 0.75 -2.62 -2.98
CA LYS A 19 0.16 -3.32 -4.12
C LYS A 19 0.31 -4.85 -4.00
N ASP A 20 1.50 -5.37 -3.66
CA ASP A 20 1.73 -6.81 -3.48
C ASP A 20 0.85 -7.41 -2.36
N LEU A 21 0.68 -6.68 -1.24
CA LEU A 21 -0.16 -7.14 -0.12
C LEU A 21 -1.66 -7.00 -0.43
N MET A 22 -2.07 -5.95 -1.13
CA MET A 22 -3.44 -5.76 -1.59
C MET A 22 -3.91 -6.95 -2.43
N HIS A 23 -3.16 -7.32 -3.47
CA HIS A 23 -3.50 -8.47 -4.31
C HIS A 23 -3.51 -9.80 -3.53
N LYS A 24 -2.61 -9.99 -2.57
CA LYS A 24 -2.63 -11.16 -1.70
C LYS A 24 -3.85 -11.20 -0.79
N GLY A 25 -4.26 -10.06 -0.25
CA GLY A 25 -5.46 -9.93 0.57
C GLY A 25 -6.71 -10.23 -0.24
N ILE A 26 -6.84 -9.64 -1.44
CA ILE A 26 -7.94 -9.90 -2.38
C ILE A 26 -8.02 -11.40 -2.69
N LYS A 27 -6.91 -12.04 -3.04
CA LYS A 27 -6.87 -13.47 -3.31
C LYS A 27 -7.41 -14.29 -2.13
N LYS A 28 -6.98 -13.97 -0.89
CA LYS A 28 -7.47 -14.64 0.30
C LYS A 28 -8.96 -14.39 0.56
N CYS A 29 -9.45 -13.19 0.33
CA CYS A 29 -10.89 -12.90 0.41
C CYS A 29 -11.69 -13.77 -0.56
N ASN A 30 -11.21 -13.90 -1.81
CA ASN A 30 -11.89 -14.71 -2.83
C ASN A 30 -11.93 -16.19 -2.50
N GLU A 31 -10.85 -16.74 -1.92
CA GLU A 31 -10.78 -18.13 -1.42
C GLU A 31 -11.87 -18.41 -0.38
N HIS A 32 -12.48 -17.35 0.20
CA HIS A 32 -13.55 -17.44 1.19
C HIS A 32 -14.87 -16.79 0.70
N GLY A 33 -15.04 -16.66 -0.62
CA GLY A 33 -16.28 -16.16 -1.23
C GLY A 33 -16.54 -14.66 -1.05
N ILE A 34 -15.55 -13.88 -0.59
CA ILE A 34 -15.65 -12.42 -0.42
C ILE A 34 -14.97 -11.74 -1.61
N TYR A 35 -15.75 -11.02 -2.41
CA TYR A 35 -15.25 -10.29 -3.58
C TYR A 35 -15.11 -8.82 -3.25
N ILE A 36 -14.02 -8.20 -3.69
CA ILE A 36 -13.59 -6.87 -3.26
C ILE A 36 -13.62 -5.89 -4.42
N ILE A 37 -14.15 -4.70 -4.17
CA ILE A 37 -13.91 -3.51 -4.99
C ILE A 37 -12.83 -2.69 -4.31
N ILE A 38 -11.76 -2.33 -5.02
CA ILE A 38 -10.83 -1.29 -4.58
C ILE A 38 -11.38 0.04 -5.06
N THR A 39 -11.91 0.83 -4.13
CA THR A 39 -12.66 2.06 -4.45
C THR A 39 -11.77 3.28 -4.49
N GLU A 40 -10.71 3.32 -3.68
CA GLU A 40 -9.82 4.47 -3.58
C GLU A 40 -8.37 4.01 -3.37
N GLY A 41 -7.41 4.78 -3.91
CA GLY A 41 -5.99 4.51 -3.81
C GLY A 41 -5.19 5.78 -3.56
N PHE A 42 -4.33 6.17 -4.53
CA PHE A 42 -3.56 7.41 -4.42
C PHE A 42 -4.45 8.64 -4.58
N ARG A 43 -4.30 9.61 -3.67
CA ARG A 43 -4.95 10.93 -3.75
C ARG A 43 -3.94 12.03 -4.03
N THR A 44 -4.28 12.94 -4.95
CA THR A 44 -3.52 14.19 -5.16
C THR A 44 -3.78 15.17 -4.01
N VAL A 45 -2.93 16.21 -3.89
CA VAL A 45 -3.14 17.31 -2.92
C VAL A 45 -4.50 17.96 -3.15
N ALA A 46 -4.78 18.37 -4.40
CA ALA A 46 -6.03 19.05 -4.76
C ALA A 46 -7.27 18.21 -4.44
N TYR A 47 -7.23 16.90 -4.75
CA TYR A 47 -8.35 16.02 -4.45
C TYR A 47 -8.53 15.84 -2.92
N GLN A 48 -7.47 15.64 -2.16
CA GLN A 48 -7.55 15.54 -0.71
C GLN A 48 -8.06 16.84 -0.07
N ASP A 49 -7.64 18.02 -0.57
CA ASP A 49 -8.15 19.31 -0.09
C ASP A 49 -9.63 19.51 -0.46
N SER A 50 -10.06 19.03 -1.63
CA SER A 50 -11.49 19.06 -1.99
C SER A 50 -12.35 18.18 -1.06
N LEU A 51 -11.83 17.03 -0.62
CA LEU A 51 -12.50 16.18 0.38
C LEU A 51 -12.51 16.85 1.77
N TYR A 52 -11.40 17.50 2.16
CA TYR A 52 -11.32 18.24 3.43
C TYR A 52 -12.29 19.41 3.49
N ALA A 53 -12.58 20.05 2.37
CA ALA A 53 -13.51 21.17 2.27
C ALA A 53 -14.99 20.77 2.50
N LYS A 54 -15.35 19.50 2.24
CA LYS A 54 -16.73 19.01 2.45
C LYS A 54 -17.13 19.13 3.94
N GLY A 55 -18.32 19.66 4.18
CA GLY A 55 -18.84 19.93 5.53
C GLY A 55 -18.13 21.07 6.27
N ARG A 56 -17.24 21.84 5.59
CA ARG A 56 -16.55 23.02 6.15
C ARG A 56 -16.77 24.26 5.29
N THR A 57 -16.15 24.30 4.11
CA THR A 57 -16.27 25.40 3.15
C THR A 57 -17.06 25.00 1.89
N LYS A 58 -17.41 23.72 1.77
CA LYS A 58 -18.31 23.18 0.75
C LYS A 58 -19.42 22.38 1.42
N SER A 59 -20.59 22.34 0.78
CA SER A 59 -21.73 21.54 1.24
C SER A 59 -21.38 20.05 1.35
N GLY A 60 -22.13 19.34 2.21
CA GLY A 60 -22.00 17.91 2.46
C GLY A 60 -21.46 17.60 3.86
N SER A 61 -21.26 16.33 4.15
CA SER A 61 -20.72 15.87 5.44
C SER A 61 -19.20 15.89 5.46
N ILE A 62 -18.62 16.03 6.67
CA ILE A 62 -17.17 15.87 6.85
C ILE A 62 -16.76 14.42 6.55
N VAL A 63 -15.93 14.24 5.53
CA VAL A 63 -15.47 12.92 5.08
C VAL A 63 -14.00 12.64 5.43
N THR A 64 -13.25 13.66 5.86
CA THR A 64 -11.85 13.50 6.28
C THR A 64 -11.41 14.68 7.16
N ASN A 65 -10.51 14.39 8.11
CA ASN A 65 -9.81 15.43 8.88
C ASN A 65 -8.38 15.71 8.36
N ALA A 66 -7.95 15.00 7.33
CA ALA A 66 -6.61 15.12 6.77
C ALA A 66 -6.57 16.23 5.69
N LYS A 67 -5.73 17.26 5.89
CA LYS A 67 -5.47 18.32 4.91
C LYS A 67 -4.54 17.83 3.83
N GLY A 68 -4.88 18.13 2.57
CA GLY A 68 -4.10 17.71 1.40
C GLY A 68 -2.76 18.43 1.30
N LYS A 69 -2.74 19.77 1.41
CA LYS A 69 -1.53 20.59 1.37
C LYS A 69 -0.47 20.19 2.40
N ASP A 70 -0.90 19.59 3.54
CA ASP A 70 -0.03 19.16 4.61
C ASP A 70 0.38 17.69 4.50
N TYR A 71 -0.02 16.98 3.43
CA TYR A 71 0.24 15.55 3.22
C TYR A 71 -0.18 14.66 4.40
N GLN A 72 -1.35 14.96 5.00
CA GLN A 72 -1.81 14.28 6.20
C GLN A 72 -2.48 12.93 5.93
N SER A 73 -2.94 12.69 4.69
CA SER A 73 -3.57 11.43 4.29
C SER A 73 -2.54 10.38 3.84
N GLN A 74 -2.69 9.14 4.30
CA GLN A 74 -1.87 8.00 3.86
C GLN A 74 -2.04 7.71 2.36
N HIS A 75 -3.20 8.03 1.77
CA HIS A 75 -3.45 7.92 0.34
C HIS A 75 -2.49 8.79 -0.49
N GLN A 76 -2.14 9.98 -0.01
CA GLN A 76 -1.19 10.87 -0.70
C GLN A 76 0.24 10.30 -0.76
N TRP A 77 0.57 9.37 0.13
CA TRP A 77 1.85 8.67 0.16
C TRP A 77 1.82 7.35 -0.62
N GLY A 78 0.66 6.97 -1.17
CA GLY A 78 0.47 5.70 -1.86
C GLY A 78 0.63 4.48 -0.95
N ILE A 79 0.37 4.61 0.34
CA ILE A 79 0.50 3.54 1.34
C ILE A 79 -0.83 3.08 1.93
N ALA A 80 -1.95 3.55 1.39
CA ALA A 80 -3.30 3.14 1.77
C ALA A 80 -4.19 2.94 0.54
N PHE A 81 -5.22 2.13 0.71
CA PHE A 81 -6.35 1.97 -0.21
C PHE A 81 -7.63 1.71 0.59
N ASP A 82 -8.77 2.04 -0.02
CA ASP A 82 -10.08 1.76 0.54
C ASP A 82 -10.79 0.67 -0.28
N ILE A 83 -11.64 -0.11 0.39
CA ILE A 83 -12.42 -1.18 -0.23
C ILE A 83 -13.92 -0.97 -0.06
N ALA A 84 -14.68 -1.61 -0.95
CA ALA A 84 -16.07 -2.01 -0.72
C ALA A 84 -16.21 -3.51 -1.00
N ILE A 85 -17.27 -4.11 -0.51
CA ILE A 85 -17.62 -5.50 -0.84
C ILE A 85 -18.33 -5.51 -2.19
N ASN A 86 -17.90 -6.34 -3.12
CA ASN A 86 -18.59 -6.49 -4.39
C ASN A 86 -19.77 -7.45 -4.25
N GLY A 87 -20.93 -6.89 -4.00
CA GLY A 87 -22.17 -7.59 -3.77
C GLY A 87 -23.40 -6.71 -4.05
N THR A 88 -24.47 -6.93 -3.34
CA THR A 88 -25.66 -6.05 -3.36
C THR A 88 -25.38 -4.70 -2.71
N ASN A 89 -26.26 -3.70 -2.89
CA ASN A 89 -26.13 -2.41 -2.24
C ASN A 89 -26.05 -2.51 -0.71
N ALA A 90 -26.77 -3.46 -0.10
CA ALA A 90 -26.71 -3.74 1.33
C ALA A 90 -25.37 -4.35 1.79
N GLU A 91 -24.62 -4.99 0.89
CA GLU A 91 -23.33 -5.62 1.19
C GLU A 91 -22.14 -4.66 1.02
N LEU A 92 -22.27 -3.58 0.20
CA LEU A 92 -21.16 -2.70 -0.18
C LEU A 92 -20.28 -2.27 1.00
N TYR A 93 -20.90 -1.78 2.08
CA TYR A 93 -20.20 -1.33 3.31
C TYR A 93 -20.71 -2.05 4.54
N ASN A 94 -21.20 -3.29 4.38
CA ASN A 94 -21.67 -4.11 5.50
C ASN A 94 -20.54 -4.36 6.49
N ALA A 95 -20.78 -4.00 7.76
CA ALA A 95 -19.75 -4.04 8.81
C ALA A 95 -19.20 -5.44 9.06
N ASP A 96 -20.05 -6.47 9.02
CA ASP A 96 -19.61 -7.85 9.28
C ASP A 96 -18.79 -8.42 8.13
N LEU A 97 -19.17 -8.12 6.90
CA LEU A 97 -18.39 -8.49 5.71
C LEU A 97 -17.03 -7.74 5.69
N MET A 98 -17.01 -6.46 6.07
CA MET A 98 -15.77 -5.69 6.24
C MET A 98 -14.87 -6.30 7.33
N ARG A 99 -15.41 -6.69 8.48
CA ARG A 99 -14.67 -7.39 9.54
C ARG A 99 -14.11 -8.74 9.06
N LYS A 100 -14.90 -9.51 8.31
CA LYS A 100 -14.44 -10.77 7.68
C LYS A 100 -13.30 -10.50 6.70
N ALA A 101 -13.45 -9.56 5.76
CA ALA A 101 -12.41 -9.19 4.80
C ALA A 101 -11.12 -8.71 5.51
N SER A 102 -11.27 -7.93 6.60
CA SER A 102 -10.13 -7.38 7.34
C SER A 102 -9.22 -8.48 7.91
N LYS A 103 -9.75 -9.64 8.31
CA LYS A 103 -8.95 -10.78 8.79
C LYS A 103 -7.94 -11.22 7.73
N TYR A 104 -8.36 -11.28 6.47
CA TYR A 104 -7.51 -11.72 5.36
C TYR A 104 -6.48 -10.67 4.95
N PHE A 105 -6.85 -9.40 4.92
CA PHE A 105 -5.90 -8.32 4.67
C PHE A 105 -4.89 -8.17 5.82
N LYS A 106 -5.31 -8.31 7.08
CA LYS A 106 -4.39 -8.34 8.24
C LYS A 106 -3.45 -9.54 8.20
N ALA A 107 -3.93 -10.71 7.81
CA ALA A 107 -3.12 -11.92 7.69
C ALA A 107 -1.97 -11.80 6.67
N VAL A 108 -2.10 -10.96 5.65
CA VAL A 108 -1.00 -10.67 4.72
C VAL A 108 -0.07 -9.54 5.17
N GLY A 109 -0.35 -8.89 6.30
CA GLY A 109 0.51 -7.88 6.93
C GLY A 109 0.07 -6.43 6.77
N LEU A 110 -1.15 -6.18 6.30
CA LEU A 110 -1.76 -4.84 6.32
C LEU A 110 -2.31 -4.49 7.69
N LYS A 111 -2.49 -3.21 7.93
CA LYS A 111 -3.26 -2.65 9.04
C LYS A 111 -4.60 -2.16 8.53
N TRP A 112 -5.57 -2.08 9.43
CA TRP A 112 -6.96 -1.76 9.12
C TRP A 112 -7.44 -0.54 9.93
N GLY A 113 -8.13 0.39 9.27
CA GLY A 113 -8.70 1.57 9.92
C GLY A 113 -9.89 1.26 10.82
N GLY A 114 -10.54 0.10 10.63
CA GLY A 114 -11.57 -0.40 11.54
C GLY A 114 -11.05 -0.83 12.93
N ASP A 115 -9.71 -0.94 13.09
CA ASP A 115 -9.07 -1.17 14.40
C ASP A 115 -8.77 0.18 15.13
N TRP A 116 -9.08 1.35 14.52
CA TRP A 116 -8.88 2.66 15.16
C TRP A 116 -9.99 2.94 16.17
N THR A 117 -9.65 3.69 17.23
CA THR A 117 -10.64 4.11 18.24
C THR A 117 -11.47 5.30 17.76
N SER A 118 -10.87 6.26 17.07
CA SER A 118 -11.58 7.45 16.53
C SER A 118 -10.73 8.16 15.47
N PRO A 119 -11.29 8.44 14.30
CA PRO A 119 -12.51 7.84 13.77
C PRO A 119 -12.27 6.39 13.34
N VAL A 120 -13.28 5.52 13.48
CA VAL A 120 -13.28 4.18 12.89
C VAL A 120 -13.46 4.33 11.38
N ASP A 121 -12.55 3.73 10.59
CA ASP A 121 -12.58 3.77 9.13
C ASP A 121 -12.50 2.36 8.55
N MET A 122 -13.66 1.72 8.41
CA MET A 122 -13.76 0.31 8.03
C MET A 122 -13.30 0.02 6.58
N PRO A 123 -13.51 0.89 5.58
CA PRO A 123 -12.94 0.70 4.26
C PRO A 123 -11.40 0.71 4.20
N HIS A 124 -10.73 1.38 5.13
CA HIS A 124 -9.34 1.80 5.04
C HIS A 124 -8.32 0.73 5.42
N PHE A 125 -7.40 0.40 4.48
CA PHE A 125 -6.25 -0.50 4.70
C PHE A 125 -4.94 0.19 4.36
N TYR A 126 -3.88 -0.08 5.15
CA TYR A 126 -2.62 0.63 4.99
C TYR A 126 -1.38 -0.17 5.41
N LEU A 127 -0.19 0.30 4.97
CA LEU A 127 1.09 -0.21 5.43
C LEU A 127 1.43 0.33 6.82
N GLY A 128 1.33 -0.49 7.87
CA GLY A 128 1.58 -0.10 9.25
C GLY A 128 3.04 0.26 9.60
N LYS A 129 3.98 0.08 8.68
CA LYS A 129 5.42 0.35 8.90
C LYS A 129 5.71 1.77 9.37
N TRP A 130 4.92 2.75 8.94
CA TRP A 130 5.09 4.17 9.28
C TRP A 130 4.10 4.66 10.33
N GLY A 131 3.29 3.76 10.92
CA GLY A 131 2.25 4.08 11.90
C GLY A 131 0.90 4.40 11.26
N ALA A 132 -0.07 4.76 12.10
CA ALA A 132 -1.43 5.13 11.67
C ALA A 132 -1.49 6.55 11.07
N THR A 133 -0.47 7.39 11.29
CA THR A 133 -0.39 8.76 10.76
C THR A 133 0.77 8.93 9.79
N THR A 134 0.82 10.06 9.07
CA THR A 134 1.89 10.37 8.13
C THR A 134 3.12 11.06 8.75
N SER A 135 3.13 11.31 10.06
CA SER A 135 4.18 12.07 10.74
C SER A 135 5.58 11.49 10.54
N LYS A 136 5.74 10.16 10.62
CA LYS A 136 7.03 9.49 10.37
C LYS A 136 7.49 9.64 8.91
N LEU A 137 6.57 9.62 7.96
CA LEU A 137 6.86 9.82 6.54
C LEU A 137 7.30 11.26 6.28
N LYS A 138 6.55 12.23 6.80
CA LYS A 138 6.86 13.66 6.68
C LYS A 138 8.25 13.96 7.26
N ARG A 139 8.52 13.53 8.51
CA ARG A 139 9.83 13.73 9.15
C ARG A 139 10.98 13.13 8.35
N LYS A 140 10.79 11.96 7.72
CA LYS A 140 11.86 11.25 7.03
C LYS A 140 12.05 11.68 5.58
N PHE A 141 10.99 12.02 4.86
CA PHE A 141 11.02 12.24 3.40
C PHE A 141 10.56 13.64 2.98
N GLY A 142 9.93 14.39 3.88
CA GLY A 142 9.33 15.70 3.62
C GLY A 142 8.06 15.60 2.77
N THR A 143 8.14 15.01 1.58
CA THR A 143 7.04 14.94 0.61
C THR A 143 6.82 13.53 0.05
N PRO A 144 5.59 13.22 -0.43
CA PRO A 144 5.30 11.98 -1.16
C PRO A 144 6.19 11.78 -2.39
N LYS A 145 6.55 12.86 -3.10
CA LYS A 145 7.45 12.81 -4.26
C LYS A 145 8.83 12.26 -3.89
N ASN A 146 9.40 12.71 -2.77
CA ASN A 146 10.68 12.20 -2.27
C ASN A 146 10.57 10.76 -1.78
N PHE A 147 9.47 10.41 -1.12
CA PHE A 147 9.21 9.03 -0.71
C PHE A 147 9.15 8.09 -1.91
N LYS A 148 8.46 8.48 -2.99
CA LYS A 148 8.34 7.68 -4.22
C LYS A 148 9.70 7.36 -4.86
N LYS A 149 10.70 8.23 -4.72
CA LYS A 149 12.08 7.96 -5.19
C LYS A 149 12.69 6.71 -4.52
N THR A 150 12.18 6.31 -3.35
CA THR A 150 12.68 5.13 -2.62
C THR A 150 12.12 3.81 -3.13
N TRP A 151 11.06 3.82 -3.96
CA TRP A 151 10.37 2.64 -4.46
C TRP A 151 11.17 1.85 -5.49
N SER A 152 12.25 2.42 -5.97
CA SER A 152 13.17 1.74 -6.87
C SER A 152 14.61 2.16 -6.59
N ARG A 153 15.58 1.28 -6.95
CA ARG A 153 17.01 1.50 -6.73
C ARG A 153 17.83 0.94 -7.87
N LYS A 154 18.92 1.61 -8.21
CA LYS A 154 19.96 1.04 -9.06
C LYS A 154 20.89 0.17 -8.21
N VAL A 155 21.23 -1.02 -8.70
CA VAL A 155 22.27 -1.84 -8.08
C VAL A 155 23.64 -1.27 -8.40
N LYS A 156 24.52 -1.08 -7.40
CA LYS A 156 25.86 -0.50 -7.58
C LYS A 156 26.92 -1.49 -8.01
N LYS A 157 26.62 -2.79 -7.91
CA LYS A 157 27.43 -3.90 -8.42
C LYS A 157 26.53 -5.04 -8.88
N THR A 158 27.00 -5.86 -9.81
CA THR A 158 26.29 -7.08 -10.21
C THR A 158 25.98 -7.91 -8.97
N THR A 159 24.72 -8.32 -8.81
CA THR A 159 24.24 -8.97 -7.59
C THR A 159 23.25 -10.08 -7.87
N GLN A 160 23.20 -11.04 -6.99
CA GLN A 160 22.23 -12.15 -7.01
C GLN A 160 20.95 -11.76 -6.27
N ILE A 161 19.78 -11.98 -6.88
CA ILE A 161 18.49 -12.06 -6.19
C ILE A 161 18.34 -13.51 -5.71
N TYR A 162 17.89 -13.66 -4.46
CA TYR A 162 17.61 -14.96 -3.84
C TYR A 162 16.12 -15.13 -3.62
N SER A 163 15.55 -16.29 -3.91
CA SER A 163 14.12 -16.55 -3.73
C SER A 163 13.70 -16.67 -2.25
N ASN A 164 14.62 -17.02 -1.37
CA ASN A 164 14.38 -17.15 0.06
C ASN A 164 15.14 -16.09 0.89
N ARG A 165 14.62 -15.76 2.07
CA ARG A 165 15.19 -14.74 2.97
C ARG A 165 16.54 -15.14 3.58
N LYS A 166 16.82 -16.45 3.70
CA LYS A 166 18.12 -16.98 4.13
C LYS A 166 19.20 -16.76 3.07
N MET A 167 18.81 -16.35 1.84
CA MET A 167 19.71 -16.04 0.71
C MET A 167 20.58 -17.25 0.28
N THR A 168 20.01 -18.44 0.34
CA THR A 168 20.65 -19.69 -0.07
C THR A 168 20.19 -20.16 -1.45
N LYS A 169 18.93 -19.83 -1.85
CA LYS A 169 18.36 -20.26 -3.14
C LYS A 169 18.49 -19.12 -4.16
N LYS A 170 19.43 -19.25 -5.11
CA LYS A 170 19.64 -18.29 -6.20
C LYS A 170 18.40 -18.22 -7.11
N GLU A 171 17.98 -17.03 -7.49
CA GLU A 171 16.83 -16.77 -8.38
C GLU A 171 17.26 -16.10 -9.67
N LYS A 172 17.92 -14.94 -9.60
CA LYS A 172 18.29 -14.15 -10.78
C LYS A 172 19.49 -13.26 -10.52
N MET A 173 20.43 -13.29 -11.42
CA MET A 173 21.54 -12.32 -11.46
C MET A 173 21.07 -10.99 -12.05
N VAL A 174 21.46 -9.88 -11.45
CA VAL A 174 21.13 -8.51 -11.88
C VAL A 174 22.42 -7.72 -12.08
N LYS A 175 22.63 -7.20 -13.27
CA LYS A 175 23.85 -6.44 -13.64
C LYS A 175 23.92 -5.10 -12.92
N LYS A 176 25.15 -4.58 -12.66
CA LYS A 176 25.40 -3.21 -12.18
C LYS A 176 24.60 -2.19 -13.00
N GLY A 177 24.10 -1.15 -12.36
CA GLY A 177 23.30 -0.08 -12.98
C GLY A 177 21.82 -0.40 -13.18
N THR A 178 21.42 -1.68 -13.13
CA THR A 178 20.03 -2.08 -13.31
C THR A 178 19.16 -1.51 -12.19
N LYS A 179 18.00 -0.94 -12.59
CA LYS A 179 16.96 -0.48 -11.65
C LYS A 179 16.06 -1.64 -11.24
N VAL A 180 15.87 -1.79 -9.93
CA VAL A 180 14.97 -2.80 -9.35
C VAL A 180 13.91 -2.10 -8.50
N THR A 181 12.71 -2.68 -8.44
CA THR A 181 11.64 -2.25 -7.53
C THR A 181 11.97 -2.73 -6.13
N VAL A 182 11.79 -1.86 -5.13
CA VAL A 182 12.04 -2.17 -3.72
C VAL A 182 10.73 -2.20 -2.96
N PHE A 183 10.43 -3.34 -2.32
CA PHE A 183 9.27 -3.49 -1.46
C PHE A 183 9.56 -2.99 -0.04
N TRP A 184 10.63 -3.48 0.58
CA TRP A 184 11.02 -3.08 1.94
C TRP A 184 12.48 -3.41 2.24
N TYR A 185 12.98 -2.85 3.34
CA TYR A 185 14.28 -3.15 3.95
C TYR A 185 14.10 -3.73 5.34
N SER A 186 14.86 -4.76 5.67
CA SER A 186 14.97 -5.27 7.04
C SER A 186 16.03 -4.53 7.85
N LYS A 187 15.95 -4.63 9.18
CA LYS A 187 17.02 -4.17 10.09
C LYS A 187 18.34 -4.92 9.85
N LEU A 188 18.27 -6.16 9.38
CA LEU A 188 19.42 -7.03 9.08
C LEU A 188 20.11 -6.69 7.74
N GLY A 189 19.82 -5.56 7.14
CA GLY A 189 20.47 -5.15 5.89
C GLY A 189 20.03 -5.89 4.64
N ILE A 190 18.90 -6.60 4.67
CA ILE A 190 18.30 -7.28 3.53
C ILE A 190 17.17 -6.43 2.95
N ALA A 191 17.06 -6.37 1.62
CA ALA A 191 15.94 -5.77 0.91
C ALA A 191 15.14 -6.85 0.17
N LYS A 192 13.80 -6.75 0.21
CA LYS A 192 12.93 -7.49 -0.71
C LYS A 192 12.73 -6.64 -1.96
N VAL A 193 12.97 -7.22 -3.12
CA VAL A 193 12.97 -6.53 -4.41
C VAL A 193 12.25 -7.33 -5.49
N GLN A 194 11.97 -6.63 -6.60
CA GLN A 194 11.53 -7.26 -7.85
C GLN A 194 12.33 -6.70 -9.02
N TYR A 195 12.77 -7.59 -9.89
CA TYR A 195 13.32 -7.29 -11.21
C TYR A 195 12.60 -8.14 -12.26
N LYS A 196 11.88 -7.48 -13.18
CA LYS A 196 10.96 -8.15 -14.10
C LYS A 196 9.99 -9.07 -13.33
N LYS A 197 9.87 -10.34 -13.69
CA LYS A 197 9.03 -11.34 -12.98
C LYS A 197 9.66 -11.91 -11.71
N HIS A 198 10.96 -11.70 -11.48
CA HIS A 198 11.70 -12.29 -10.37
C HIS A 198 11.57 -11.45 -9.11
N LYS A 199 10.92 -11.99 -8.08
CA LYS A 199 10.83 -11.40 -6.73
C LYS A 199 11.76 -12.15 -5.78
N GLY A 200 12.45 -11.40 -4.91
CA GLY A 200 13.35 -12.04 -3.95
C GLY A 200 14.09 -11.06 -3.06
N TYR A 201 15.23 -11.49 -2.58
CA TYR A 201 16.00 -10.81 -1.55
C TYR A 201 17.41 -10.49 -2.03
N VAL A 202 17.92 -9.32 -1.67
CA VAL A 202 19.30 -8.89 -1.94
C VAL A 202 19.88 -8.16 -0.73
N TRP A 203 21.20 -8.10 -0.61
CA TRP A 203 21.86 -7.28 0.39
C TRP A 203 21.66 -5.79 0.09
N ARG A 204 21.18 -5.02 1.08
CA ARG A 204 20.96 -3.57 0.98
C ARG A 204 22.23 -2.82 0.56
N LYS A 205 23.42 -3.29 1.02
CA LYS A 205 24.74 -2.75 0.63
C LYS A 205 24.99 -2.76 -0.87
N ASN A 206 24.24 -3.56 -1.64
CA ASN A 206 24.39 -3.66 -3.11
C ASN A 206 23.66 -2.54 -3.87
N PHE A 207 22.94 -1.64 -3.17
CA PHE A 207 22.30 -0.48 -3.79
C PHE A 207 23.15 0.78 -3.67
N ALA A 208 23.00 1.69 -4.65
CA ALA A 208 23.50 3.06 -4.51
C ALA A 208 22.80 3.75 -3.32
N LYS A 209 23.52 4.62 -2.61
CA LYS A 209 22.90 5.53 -1.62
C LYS A 209 21.90 6.47 -2.34
N ILE A 210 20.86 6.92 -1.65
CA ILE A 210 19.98 7.99 -2.13
C ILE A 210 20.61 9.28 -1.72
#